data_d7de3dd4563d139e21a95f0a54413393
#
_entry.id   d7de3dd4563d139e21a95f0a54413393
#
_cell.length_a   1.000
_cell.length_b   1.000
_cell.length_c   1.000
_cell.angle_alpha   90.00
_cell.angle_beta   90.00
_cell.angle_gamma   90.00
#
_symmetry.space_group_name_H-M   'P 1'
#
loop_
_entity.id
_entity.type
_entity.pdbx_description
1 polymer ?
#
loop_
_entity_poly.entity_id
_entity_poly.type
_entity_poly.pdbx_seq_one_letter_code
_entity_poly.pdbx_strand_id
1 'polypeptide(L)'
;MRESFYERIGESCQREKLANGLSVCVVPKPGYRRKYAFFAARYGGMDVRFRLDGQWRDTPAGIAHYLEHKMFDTKDGSAMQDLAKNGAEPNAFTASAMTGYYFDCTEHFEENLKILLRFVSTPYFTQESVEKERGIIGQEIRMVEDNPDWQIYQQLLQALYARHSCRVPIAGTVESIADITPQTLYDCHKAFYTPGNMVLTVVGDVRPERVFEAAERILPRESGPEIERDYGREPEAVCRRESVRRMEVSAPQFLLGFKCPAPERGESGYRTELLGDLAWDILLGESSPLYQRLYEDGTINGSFGGAFDTLPGAACLYAGGDCKEPGKVAEAILRETERLDREGIDPDYWQRMRRAAFGSTLRGLNSFENIAVGLAEGYFQAYDAFDFPRIYESIRQEDILTFLRENVREERMALSRILPGEQQGKEGNNA
;
A
#
# COMPACT_ATOMS: atom_id res chain seq x y z
N MET A 1 -13.16 15.40 -21.66
CA MET A 1 -13.09 13.92 -21.64
C MET A 1 -12.03 13.44 -22.63
N ARG A 2 -11.12 12.59 -22.19
CA ARG A 2 -10.09 11.92 -23.01
C ARG A 2 -10.30 10.42 -22.92
N GLU A 3 -10.39 9.75 -24.06
CA GLU A 3 -10.42 8.30 -24.15
C GLU A 3 -9.04 7.77 -24.58
N SER A 4 -8.59 6.72 -23.93
CA SER A 4 -7.35 5.99 -24.23
C SER A 4 -7.67 4.51 -24.40
N PHE A 5 -7.19 3.91 -25.48
CA PHE A 5 -7.29 2.48 -25.72
C PHE A 5 -5.89 1.84 -25.65
N TYR A 6 -5.75 0.80 -24.84
CA TYR A 6 -4.51 0.08 -24.59
C TYR A 6 -4.56 -1.26 -25.33
N GLU A 7 -4.19 -1.22 -26.60
CA GLU A 7 -4.34 -2.36 -27.53
C GLU A 7 -3.75 -3.67 -27.01
N ARG A 8 -2.62 -3.62 -26.32
CA ARG A 8 -1.90 -4.81 -25.84
C ARG A 8 -2.62 -5.58 -24.72
N ILE A 9 -3.45 -4.92 -23.99
CA ILE A 9 -4.22 -5.49 -22.87
C ILE A 9 -5.73 -5.48 -23.13
N GLY A 10 -6.16 -4.88 -24.26
CA GLY A 10 -7.57 -4.79 -24.62
C GLY A 10 -8.41 -3.92 -23.69
N GLU A 11 -7.77 -2.99 -22.96
CA GLU A 11 -8.45 -2.10 -22.02
C GLU A 11 -8.70 -0.72 -22.61
N SER A 12 -9.81 -0.09 -22.19
CA SER A 12 -10.05 1.32 -22.47
C SER A 12 -10.26 2.08 -21.15
N CYS A 13 -9.86 3.33 -21.14
CA CYS A 13 -10.07 4.20 -19.99
C CYS A 13 -10.50 5.59 -20.46
N GLN A 14 -11.61 6.07 -19.91
CA GLN A 14 -12.08 7.43 -20.12
C GLN A 14 -11.73 8.28 -18.91
N ARG A 15 -10.97 9.36 -19.14
CA ARG A 15 -10.45 10.25 -18.09
C ARG A 15 -10.93 11.67 -18.31
N GLU A 16 -11.30 12.31 -17.21
CA GLU A 16 -11.62 13.72 -17.18
C GLU A 16 -11.08 14.36 -15.90
N LYS A 17 -10.46 15.52 -16.03
CA LYS A 17 -10.18 16.40 -14.91
C LYS A 17 -11.27 17.44 -14.84
N LEU A 18 -12.11 17.38 -13.81
CA LEU A 18 -13.23 18.27 -13.61
C LEU A 18 -12.76 19.70 -13.25
N ALA A 19 -13.65 20.67 -13.38
CA ALA A 19 -13.35 22.08 -13.10
C ALA A 19 -12.87 22.34 -11.67
N ASN A 20 -13.33 21.50 -10.72
CA ASN A 20 -12.91 21.55 -9.31
C ASN A 20 -11.56 20.83 -9.03
N GLY A 21 -10.88 20.33 -10.07
CA GLY A 21 -9.58 19.69 -9.96
C GLY A 21 -9.62 18.17 -9.72
N LEU A 22 -10.80 17.57 -9.46
CA LEU A 22 -10.93 16.13 -9.32
C LEU A 22 -10.58 15.41 -10.62
N SER A 23 -9.75 14.40 -10.54
CA SER A 23 -9.57 13.44 -11.63
C SER A 23 -10.58 12.30 -11.50
N VAL A 24 -11.26 12.02 -12.61
CA VAL A 24 -12.19 10.88 -12.71
C VAL A 24 -11.73 9.97 -13.82
N CYS A 25 -11.65 8.68 -13.53
CA CYS A 25 -11.26 7.64 -14.47
C CYS A 25 -12.33 6.54 -14.50
N VAL A 26 -12.83 6.23 -15.68
CA VAL A 26 -13.83 5.16 -15.89
C VAL A 26 -13.25 4.13 -16.83
N VAL A 27 -13.24 2.86 -16.41
CA VAL A 27 -12.86 1.69 -17.22
C VAL A 27 -14.14 0.94 -17.57
N PRO A 28 -14.69 1.12 -18.77
CA PRO A 28 -15.91 0.45 -19.19
C PRO A 28 -15.68 -1.06 -19.30
N LYS A 29 -16.59 -1.86 -18.74
CA LYS A 29 -16.62 -3.32 -18.88
C LYS A 29 -18.01 -3.76 -19.41
N PRO A 30 -18.29 -3.60 -20.70
CA PRO A 30 -19.62 -3.88 -21.27
C PRO A 30 -20.06 -5.33 -20.99
N GLY A 31 -21.32 -5.50 -20.58
CA GLY A 31 -21.91 -6.78 -20.29
C GLY A 31 -21.61 -7.36 -18.90
N TYR A 32 -20.74 -6.76 -18.12
CA TYR A 32 -20.52 -7.18 -16.72
C TYR A 32 -21.61 -6.61 -15.81
N ARG A 33 -22.22 -7.47 -14.99
CA ARG A 33 -23.21 -7.02 -13.99
C ARG A 33 -22.57 -6.29 -12.83
N ARG A 34 -21.37 -6.74 -12.42
CA ARG A 34 -20.57 -6.15 -11.34
C ARG A 34 -20.10 -4.75 -11.74
N LYS A 35 -20.14 -3.82 -10.79
CA LYS A 35 -19.65 -2.45 -10.91
C LYS A 35 -18.93 -2.09 -9.63
N TYR A 36 -17.80 -1.44 -9.76
CA TYR A 36 -16.91 -1.06 -8.66
C TYR A 36 -16.62 0.43 -8.74
N ALA A 37 -16.75 1.15 -7.63
CA ALA A 37 -16.37 2.54 -7.52
C ALA A 37 -15.42 2.73 -6.34
N PHE A 38 -14.29 3.38 -6.60
CA PHE A 38 -13.25 3.67 -5.63
C PHE A 38 -12.95 5.16 -5.61
N PHE A 39 -13.13 5.81 -4.46
CA PHE A 39 -12.91 7.23 -4.25
C PHE A 39 -11.81 7.42 -3.21
N ALA A 40 -10.63 7.85 -3.65
CA ALA A 40 -9.43 7.90 -2.85
C ALA A 40 -8.94 9.33 -2.61
N ALA A 41 -8.46 9.56 -1.41
CA ALA A 41 -7.69 10.75 -1.02
C ALA A 41 -6.20 10.42 -0.96
N ARG A 42 -5.34 11.30 -1.47
CA ARG A 42 -3.90 11.23 -1.28
C ARG A 42 -3.57 11.66 0.15
N TYR A 43 -3.92 10.81 1.09
CA TYR A 43 -3.74 10.99 2.52
C TYR A 43 -3.70 9.61 3.19
N GLY A 44 -2.65 9.30 3.94
CA GLY A 44 -2.47 8.00 4.57
C GLY A 44 -1.71 8.09 5.89
N GLY A 45 -1.34 6.92 6.44
CA GLY A 45 -0.71 6.82 7.75
C GLY A 45 0.63 7.57 7.89
N MET A 46 1.31 7.86 6.77
CA MET A 46 2.57 8.60 6.76
C MET A 46 2.39 10.13 6.81
N ASP A 47 1.20 10.66 6.52
CA ASP A 47 0.93 12.10 6.40
C ASP A 47 0.72 12.75 7.78
N VAL A 48 1.64 12.49 8.71
CA VAL A 48 1.58 13.01 10.08
C VAL A 48 2.13 14.43 10.22
N ARG A 49 2.90 14.91 9.22
CA ARG A 49 3.45 16.27 9.17
C ARG A 49 3.21 16.88 7.81
N PHE A 50 2.50 18.00 7.78
CA PHE A 50 2.14 18.69 6.54
C PHE A 50 1.97 20.19 6.76
N ARG A 51 1.95 20.95 5.65
CA ARG A 51 1.78 22.40 5.68
C ARG A 51 0.38 22.75 5.17
N LEU A 52 -0.38 23.46 6.02
CA LEU A 52 -1.70 23.99 5.70
C LEU A 52 -1.73 25.48 6.02
N ASP A 53 -2.27 26.30 5.12
CA ASP A 53 -2.36 27.76 5.27
C ASP A 53 -1.00 28.41 5.64
N GLY A 54 0.09 27.89 5.06
CA GLY A 54 1.45 28.37 5.26
C GLY A 54 2.13 27.92 6.56
N GLN A 55 1.46 27.15 7.41
CA GLN A 55 1.99 26.67 8.70
C GLN A 55 2.17 25.16 8.72
N TRP A 56 3.30 24.70 9.26
CA TRP A 56 3.50 23.28 9.53
C TRP A 56 2.61 22.80 10.67
N ARG A 57 2.01 21.65 10.47
CA ARG A 57 1.17 20.96 11.45
C ARG A 57 1.69 19.56 11.66
N ASP A 58 1.82 19.18 12.91
CA ASP A 58 2.08 17.80 13.32
C ASP A 58 0.77 17.23 13.85
N THR A 59 0.43 16.02 13.43
CA THR A 59 -0.78 15.32 13.85
C THR A 59 -0.44 14.00 14.53
N PRO A 60 -1.30 13.50 15.44
CA PRO A 60 -1.08 12.21 16.07
C PRO A 60 -1.00 11.10 15.05
N ALA A 61 -0.10 10.12 15.26
CA ALA A 61 -0.07 8.90 14.47
C ALA A 61 -1.42 8.17 14.58
N GLY A 62 -1.87 7.58 13.46
CA GLY A 62 -3.16 6.90 13.39
C GLY A 62 -4.33 7.79 12.95
N ILE A 63 -4.13 9.11 12.81
CA ILE A 63 -5.24 10.04 12.52
C ILE A 63 -5.88 9.76 11.15
N ALA A 64 -5.12 9.34 10.13
CA ALA A 64 -5.68 9.00 8.82
C ALA A 64 -6.62 7.79 8.90
N HIS A 65 -6.21 6.74 9.59
CA HIS A 65 -7.01 5.55 9.85
C HIS A 65 -8.23 5.87 10.72
N TYR A 66 -8.05 6.69 11.75
CA TYR A 66 -9.15 7.15 12.59
C TYR A 66 -10.18 7.94 11.78
N LEU A 67 -9.72 8.82 10.89
CA LEU A 67 -10.59 9.58 10.01
C LEU A 67 -11.36 8.65 9.06
N GLU A 68 -10.74 7.61 8.53
CA GLU A 68 -11.38 6.61 7.69
C GLU A 68 -12.59 6.00 8.39
N HIS A 69 -12.43 5.50 9.62
CA HIS A 69 -13.53 4.97 10.44
C HIS A 69 -14.65 5.99 10.62
N LYS A 70 -14.29 7.24 10.94
CA LYS A 70 -15.27 8.29 11.24
C LYS A 70 -16.01 8.82 10.02
N MET A 71 -15.48 8.64 8.81
CA MET A 71 -16.16 9.12 7.59
C MET A 71 -17.48 8.41 7.30
N PHE A 72 -17.68 7.18 7.78
CA PHE A 72 -18.95 6.47 7.60
C PHE A 72 -20.08 7.01 8.49
N ASP A 73 -19.77 7.77 9.53
CA ASP A 73 -20.78 8.43 10.35
C ASP A 73 -21.38 9.63 9.60
N THR A 74 -22.71 9.69 9.56
CA THR A 74 -23.42 10.80 8.98
C THR A 74 -24.41 11.38 10.03
N LYS A 75 -24.90 12.58 9.76
CA LYS A 75 -25.89 13.20 10.66
C LYS A 75 -27.16 12.34 10.84
N ASP A 76 -27.50 11.57 9.80
CA ASP A 76 -28.74 10.80 9.75
C ASP A 76 -28.52 9.28 10.01
N GLY A 77 -27.28 8.87 10.35
CA GLY A 77 -26.93 7.47 10.65
C GLY A 77 -25.60 7.02 10.10
N SER A 78 -25.57 6.00 9.24
CA SER A 78 -24.35 5.41 8.69
C SER A 78 -24.44 5.25 7.19
N ALA A 79 -23.48 5.81 6.45
CA ALA A 79 -23.35 5.64 5.01
C ALA A 79 -23.15 4.16 4.60
N MET A 80 -22.46 3.37 5.44
CA MET A 80 -22.28 1.93 5.22
C MET A 80 -23.62 1.20 5.17
N GLN A 81 -24.54 1.53 6.10
CA GLN A 81 -25.88 0.96 6.10
C GLN A 81 -26.73 1.40 4.89
N ASP A 82 -26.59 2.65 4.47
CA ASP A 82 -27.35 3.16 3.32
C ASP A 82 -26.88 2.52 2.01
N LEU A 83 -25.58 2.28 1.84
CA LEU A 83 -25.04 1.52 0.72
C LEU A 83 -25.53 0.06 0.75
N ALA A 84 -25.47 -0.59 1.91
CA ALA A 84 -25.94 -1.98 2.08
C ALA A 84 -27.43 -2.14 1.78
N LYS A 85 -28.30 -1.20 2.15
CA LYS A 85 -29.72 -1.20 1.81
C LYS A 85 -29.98 -1.19 0.30
N ASN A 86 -29.07 -0.60 -0.47
CA ASN A 86 -29.11 -0.58 -1.93
C ASN A 86 -28.39 -1.79 -2.57
N GLY A 87 -28.04 -2.81 -1.80
CA GLY A 87 -27.38 -4.02 -2.30
C GLY A 87 -25.93 -3.83 -2.69
N ALA A 88 -25.26 -2.80 -2.16
CA ALA A 88 -23.83 -2.61 -2.31
C ALA A 88 -23.04 -3.21 -1.13
N GLU A 89 -21.81 -3.62 -1.38
CA GLU A 89 -20.83 -4.05 -0.39
C GLU A 89 -19.79 -2.93 -0.20
N PRO A 90 -20.01 -2.02 0.78
CA PRO A 90 -19.09 -0.93 1.04
C PRO A 90 -17.90 -1.39 1.88
N ASN A 91 -16.75 -0.77 1.63
CA ASN A 91 -15.58 -0.89 2.51
C ASN A 91 -14.66 0.32 2.34
N ALA A 92 -13.60 0.39 3.16
CA ALA A 92 -12.56 1.37 3.08
C ALA A 92 -11.22 0.77 3.56
N PHE A 93 -10.13 1.44 3.26
CA PHE A 93 -8.84 1.14 3.85
C PHE A 93 -7.96 2.38 3.90
N THR A 94 -7.06 2.39 4.88
CA THR A 94 -5.97 3.36 4.98
C THR A 94 -4.64 2.65 4.74
N ALA A 95 -3.95 3.08 3.68
CA ALA A 95 -2.58 2.68 3.40
C ALA A 95 -1.58 3.73 3.90
N SER A 96 -0.30 3.54 3.62
CA SER A 96 0.75 4.47 4.03
C SER A 96 0.57 5.89 3.45
N ALA A 97 0.14 6.02 2.19
CA ALA A 97 0.04 7.31 1.48
C ALA A 97 -1.33 7.58 0.85
N MET A 98 -2.32 6.74 1.09
CA MET A 98 -3.65 6.83 0.50
C MET A 98 -4.70 6.28 1.47
N THR A 99 -5.88 6.90 1.48
CA THR A 99 -7.10 6.35 2.06
C THR A 99 -8.15 6.23 0.97
N GLY A 100 -8.76 5.06 0.83
CA GLY A 100 -9.74 4.78 -0.19
C GLY A 100 -11.06 4.29 0.37
N TYR A 101 -12.17 4.75 -0.20
CA TYR A 101 -13.53 4.35 0.10
C TYR A 101 -14.14 3.75 -1.15
N TYR A 102 -14.80 2.62 -1.03
CA TYR A 102 -15.31 1.92 -2.20
C TYR A 102 -16.58 1.15 -1.92
N PHE A 103 -17.24 0.80 -2.99
CA PHE A 103 -18.30 -0.20 -2.98
C PHE A 103 -18.27 -1.05 -4.23
N ASP A 104 -18.77 -2.25 -4.08
CA ASP A 104 -19.09 -3.21 -5.13
C ASP A 104 -20.61 -3.38 -5.21
N CYS A 105 -21.18 -3.41 -6.40
CA CYS A 105 -22.62 -3.65 -6.58
C CYS A 105 -22.94 -4.24 -7.94
N THR A 106 -24.12 -4.82 -8.08
CA THR A 106 -24.70 -5.25 -9.37
C THR A 106 -25.82 -4.34 -9.84
N GLU A 107 -26.51 -3.69 -8.91
CA GLU A 107 -27.68 -2.83 -9.16
C GLU A 107 -27.53 -1.49 -8.42
N HIS A 108 -28.37 -0.52 -8.73
CA HIS A 108 -28.41 0.80 -8.07
C HIS A 108 -27.07 1.56 -8.03
N PHE A 109 -26.22 1.39 -9.06
CA PHE A 109 -24.90 1.98 -9.10
C PHE A 109 -24.91 3.51 -8.95
N GLU A 110 -25.79 4.21 -9.67
CA GLU A 110 -25.84 5.68 -9.63
C GLU A 110 -26.26 6.21 -8.25
N GLU A 111 -27.17 5.50 -7.56
CA GLU A 111 -27.60 5.82 -6.19
C GLU A 111 -26.46 5.61 -5.20
N ASN A 112 -25.78 4.47 -5.30
CA ASN A 112 -24.63 4.14 -4.45
C ASN A 112 -23.46 5.10 -4.69
N LEU A 113 -23.19 5.48 -5.94
CA LEU A 113 -22.17 6.49 -6.25
C LEU A 113 -22.47 7.84 -5.58
N LYS A 114 -23.74 8.27 -5.58
CA LYS A 114 -24.13 9.52 -4.89
C LYS A 114 -23.92 9.45 -3.39
N ILE A 115 -24.18 8.28 -2.77
CA ILE A 115 -23.93 8.07 -1.34
C ILE A 115 -22.43 8.16 -1.07
N LEU A 116 -21.58 7.43 -1.86
CA LEU A 116 -20.13 7.45 -1.74
C LEU A 116 -19.58 8.89 -1.82
N LEU A 117 -19.95 9.62 -2.87
CA LEU A 117 -19.45 10.99 -3.07
C LEU A 117 -19.87 11.94 -1.94
N ARG A 118 -21.09 11.78 -1.41
CA ARG A 118 -21.60 12.64 -0.33
C ARG A 118 -20.90 12.39 0.99
N PHE A 119 -20.83 11.14 1.46
CA PHE A 119 -20.29 10.89 2.80
C PHE A 119 -18.78 11.19 2.85
N VAL A 120 -18.03 10.88 1.78
CA VAL A 120 -16.59 11.18 1.74
C VAL A 120 -16.31 12.69 1.70
N SER A 121 -17.23 13.49 1.13
CA SER A 121 -17.08 14.96 1.05
C SER A 121 -17.72 15.76 2.18
N THR A 122 -18.50 15.10 3.06
CA THR A 122 -19.29 15.79 4.10
C THR A 122 -19.00 15.19 5.47
N PRO A 123 -17.97 15.68 6.19
CA PRO A 123 -17.58 15.12 7.48
C PRO A 123 -18.61 15.43 8.57
N TYR A 124 -18.82 14.46 9.46
CA TYR A 124 -19.67 14.64 10.66
C TYR A 124 -19.02 13.96 11.87
N PHE A 125 -18.38 14.76 12.71
CA PHE A 125 -17.67 14.26 13.90
C PHE A 125 -18.19 14.97 15.15
N THR A 126 -18.64 14.18 16.13
CA THR A 126 -19.02 14.68 17.45
C THR A 126 -18.06 14.17 18.51
N GLN A 127 -17.95 14.86 19.63
CA GLN A 127 -17.10 14.44 20.75
C GLN A 127 -17.45 13.01 21.19
N GLU A 128 -18.73 12.73 21.36
CA GLU A 128 -19.22 11.41 21.77
C GLU A 128 -18.85 10.30 20.77
N SER A 129 -19.05 10.56 19.46
CA SER A 129 -18.76 9.57 18.45
C SER A 129 -17.24 9.31 18.30
N VAL A 130 -16.41 10.35 18.48
CA VAL A 130 -14.95 10.20 18.47
C VAL A 130 -14.49 9.41 19.70
N GLU A 131 -14.99 9.70 20.90
CA GLU A 131 -14.62 8.94 22.11
C GLU A 131 -15.03 7.47 22.04
N LYS A 132 -16.20 7.19 21.49
CA LYS A 132 -16.65 5.80 21.26
C LYS A 132 -15.72 5.05 20.30
N GLU A 133 -15.36 5.69 19.18
CA GLU A 133 -14.49 5.09 18.16
C GLU A 133 -13.08 4.82 18.70
N ARG A 134 -12.57 5.69 19.58
CA ARG A 134 -11.27 5.48 20.23
C ARG A 134 -11.18 4.13 20.93
N GLY A 135 -12.26 3.67 21.56
CA GLY A 135 -12.33 2.35 22.19
C GLY A 135 -12.20 1.21 21.17
N ILE A 136 -12.87 1.34 20.03
CA ILE A 136 -12.88 0.33 18.95
C ILE A 136 -11.49 0.25 18.30
N ILE A 137 -10.95 1.39 17.87
CA ILE A 137 -9.62 1.46 17.25
C ILE A 137 -8.53 1.01 18.23
N GLY A 138 -8.67 1.35 19.52
CA GLY A 138 -7.74 0.88 20.55
C GLY A 138 -7.73 -0.64 20.72
N GLN A 139 -8.85 -1.33 20.49
CA GLN A 139 -8.88 -2.79 20.45
C GLN A 139 -8.25 -3.35 19.19
N GLU A 140 -8.50 -2.72 18.04
CA GLU A 140 -7.88 -3.09 16.78
C GLU A 140 -6.35 -2.94 16.82
N ILE A 141 -5.84 -1.82 17.37
CA ILE A 141 -4.39 -1.65 17.57
C ILE A 141 -3.80 -2.80 18.38
N ARG A 142 -4.41 -3.20 19.50
CA ARG A 142 -3.92 -4.33 20.30
C ARG A 142 -3.93 -5.65 19.51
N MET A 143 -4.99 -5.89 18.71
CA MET A 143 -5.06 -7.07 17.86
C MET A 143 -3.94 -7.08 16.81
N VAL A 144 -3.61 -5.93 16.22
CA VAL A 144 -2.48 -5.78 15.28
C VAL A 144 -1.13 -5.93 16.02
N GLU A 145 -1.01 -5.41 17.25
CA GLU A 145 0.18 -5.57 18.09
C GLU A 145 0.46 -7.03 18.47
N ASP A 146 -0.58 -7.84 18.59
CA ASP A 146 -0.48 -9.29 18.87
C ASP A 146 -0.25 -10.14 17.60
N ASN A 147 -0.32 -9.55 16.41
CA ASN A 147 -0.09 -10.24 15.14
C ASN A 147 1.41 -10.22 14.77
N PRO A 148 2.10 -11.40 14.73
CA PRO A 148 3.54 -11.46 14.46
C PRO A 148 3.91 -10.96 13.05
N ASP A 149 3.08 -11.20 12.02
CA ASP A 149 3.38 -10.80 10.64
C ASP A 149 3.39 -9.26 10.49
N TRP A 150 2.46 -8.57 11.16
CA TRP A 150 2.46 -7.11 11.22
C TRP A 150 3.65 -6.58 12.03
N GLN A 151 3.93 -7.21 13.17
CA GLN A 151 4.99 -6.75 14.05
C GLN A 151 6.37 -6.90 13.42
N ILE A 152 6.62 -8.00 12.72
CA ILE A 152 7.93 -8.23 12.09
C ILE A 152 8.20 -7.23 10.97
N TYR A 153 7.17 -6.90 10.18
CA TYR A 153 7.29 -5.89 9.10
C TYR A 153 7.45 -4.47 9.68
N GLN A 154 6.63 -4.09 10.63
CA GLN A 154 6.74 -2.79 11.30
C GLN A 154 8.10 -2.61 11.97
N GLN A 155 8.61 -3.66 12.61
CA GLN A 155 9.92 -3.70 13.23
C GLN A 155 11.05 -3.59 12.19
N LEU A 156 10.87 -4.18 11.00
CA LEU A 156 11.80 -4.04 9.88
C LEU A 156 11.86 -2.59 9.39
N LEU A 157 10.71 -1.94 9.17
CA LEU A 157 10.68 -0.54 8.76
C LEU A 157 11.37 0.37 9.79
N GLN A 158 11.19 0.11 11.09
CA GLN A 158 11.88 0.83 12.15
C GLN A 158 13.38 0.55 12.22
N ALA A 159 13.83 -0.60 11.72
CA ALA A 159 15.25 -0.93 11.62
C ALA A 159 15.90 -0.32 10.37
N LEU A 160 15.18 -0.25 9.26
CA LEU A 160 15.65 0.36 8.01
C LEU A 160 15.67 1.89 8.10
N TYR A 161 14.62 2.51 8.64
CA TYR A 161 14.40 3.95 8.60
C TYR A 161 14.55 4.60 9.98
N ALA A 162 15.31 5.69 10.04
CA ALA A 162 15.53 6.44 11.28
C ALA A 162 14.50 7.57 11.47
N ARG A 163 14.10 8.23 10.40
CA ARG A 163 13.29 9.46 10.43
C ARG A 163 12.06 9.43 9.54
N HIS A 164 12.08 8.65 8.45
CA HIS A 164 11.01 8.61 7.49
C HIS A 164 9.70 8.11 8.13
N SER A 165 8.58 8.76 7.82
CA SER A 165 7.29 8.47 8.46
C SER A 165 6.71 7.08 8.12
N CYS A 166 7.24 6.36 7.12
CA CYS A 166 6.86 4.96 6.88
C CYS A 166 7.10 4.02 8.07
N ARG A 167 7.96 4.42 9.00
CA ARG A 167 8.23 3.68 10.25
C ARG A 167 7.13 3.82 11.31
N VAL A 168 6.15 4.69 11.08
CA VAL A 168 5.01 4.93 11.99
C VAL A 168 3.89 3.94 11.66
N PRO A 169 3.30 3.25 12.65
CA PRO A 169 2.16 2.37 12.40
C PRO A 169 0.98 3.13 11.81
N ILE A 170 0.33 2.57 10.80
CA ILE A 170 -0.80 3.22 10.11
C ILE A 170 -1.95 3.51 11.06
N ALA A 171 -2.29 2.57 11.94
CA ALA A 171 -3.32 2.75 12.97
C ALA A 171 -2.86 3.60 14.18
N GLY A 172 -1.57 3.97 14.23
CA GLY A 172 -0.98 4.63 15.38
C GLY A 172 -0.75 3.70 16.56
N THR A 173 -0.74 4.26 17.76
CA THR A 173 -0.70 3.55 19.04
C THR A 173 -1.87 3.98 19.91
N VAL A 174 -2.18 3.22 20.97
CA VAL A 174 -3.25 3.57 21.93
C VAL A 174 -3.01 4.96 22.51
N GLU A 175 -1.75 5.33 22.77
CA GLU A 175 -1.37 6.63 23.31
C GLU A 175 -1.55 7.73 22.26
N SER A 176 -1.12 7.52 21.00
CA SER A 176 -1.21 8.55 19.96
C SER A 176 -2.65 8.86 19.58
N ILE A 177 -3.54 7.86 19.51
CA ILE A 177 -4.95 8.08 19.19
C ILE A 177 -5.73 8.77 20.33
N ALA A 178 -5.18 8.79 21.54
CA ALA A 178 -5.81 9.50 22.67
C ALA A 178 -5.85 11.02 22.46
N ASP A 179 -4.91 11.56 21.70
CA ASP A 179 -4.81 12.98 21.38
C ASP A 179 -5.69 13.41 20.19
N ILE A 180 -6.37 12.45 19.53
CA ILE A 180 -7.26 12.77 18.40
C ILE A 180 -8.58 13.35 18.92
N THR A 181 -8.96 14.48 18.36
CA THR A 181 -10.17 15.23 18.68
C THR A 181 -11.03 15.45 17.43
N PRO A 182 -12.34 15.80 17.57
CA PRO A 182 -13.14 16.20 16.42
C PRO A 182 -12.50 17.31 15.60
N GLN A 183 -11.86 18.29 16.27
CA GLN A 183 -11.23 19.41 15.58
C GLN A 183 -10.05 18.97 14.72
N THR A 184 -9.17 18.07 15.23
CA THR A 184 -8.05 17.56 14.44
C THR A 184 -8.52 16.73 13.25
N LEU A 185 -9.62 15.97 13.38
CA LEU A 185 -10.25 15.25 12.27
C LEU A 185 -10.82 16.19 11.21
N TYR A 186 -11.55 17.25 11.62
CA TYR A 186 -12.03 18.30 10.70
C TYR A 186 -10.88 19.02 9.99
N ASP A 187 -9.78 19.31 10.68
CA ASP A 187 -8.62 19.98 10.09
C ASP A 187 -7.95 19.08 9.02
N CYS A 188 -7.81 17.78 9.30
CA CYS A 188 -7.29 16.81 8.32
C CYS A 188 -8.24 16.61 7.14
N HIS A 189 -9.56 16.50 7.38
CA HIS A 189 -10.54 16.41 6.31
C HIS A 189 -10.48 17.66 5.41
N LYS A 190 -10.46 18.86 5.99
CA LYS A 190 -10.34 20.12 5.26
C LYS A 190 -9.06 20.19 4.42
N ALA A 191 -7.96 19.65 4.92
CA ALA A 191 -6.68 19.64 4.22
C ALA A 191 -6.66 18.66 3.04
N PHE A 192 -7.11 17.44 3.25
CA PHE A 192 -6.83 16.32 2.34
C PHE A 192 -8.03 15.82 1.52
N TYR A 193 -9.27 15.97 2.02
CA TYR A 193 -10.49 15.49 1.34
C TYR A 193 -11.07 16.56 0.43
N THR A 194 -10.25 17.05 -0.46
CA THR A 194 -10.58 18.09 -1.42
C THR A 194 -10.41 17.56 -2.84
N PRO A 195 -11.25 18.01 -3.80
CA PRO A 195 -11.24 17.46 -5.16
C PRO A 195 -9.85 17.42 -5.82
N GLY A 196 -9.02 18.44 -5.62
CA GLY A 196 -7.67 18.51 -6.19
C GLY A 196 -6.67 17.50 -5.61
N ASN A 197 -6.97 16.94 -4.44
CA ASN A 197 -6.14 15.92 -3.75
C ASN A 197 -6.76 14.52 -3.81
N MET A 198 -7.83 14.33 -4.60
CA MET A 198 -8.58 13.07 -4.67
C MET A 198 -8.69 12.56 -6.09
N VAL A 199 -9.04 11.30 -6.23
CA VAL A 199 -9.33 10.63 -7.50
C VAL A 199 -10.52 9.70 -7.35
N LEU A 200 -11.41 9.69 -8.36
CA LEU A 200 -12.51 8.73 -8.47
C LEU A 200 -12.20 7.77 -9.61
N THR A 201 -12.12 6.48 -9.32
CA THR A 201 -11.96 5.42 -10.31
C THR A 201 -13.19 4.52 -10.31
N VAL A 202 -13.70 4.21 -11.49
CA VAL A 202 -14.91 3.38 -11.67
C VAL A 202 -14.62 2.31 -12.70
N VAL A 203 -14.97 1.07 -12.38
CA VAL A 203 -14.82 -0.08 -13.28
C VAL A 203 -16.14 -0.81 -13.41
N GLY A 204 -16.63 -1.01 -14.62
CA GLY A 204 -17.88 -1.75 -14.85
C GLY A 204 -18.67 -1.28 -16.08
N ASP A 205 -19.83 -1.90 -16.30
CA ASP A 205 -20.77 -1.49 -17.33
C ASP A 205 -21.56 -0.26 -16.86
N VAL A 206 -20.93 0.89 -16.99
CA VAL A 206 -21.47 2.20 -16.60
C VAL A 206 -21.29 3.20 -17.74
N ARG A 207 -22.12 4.24 -17.77
CA ARG A 207 -21.98 5.37 -18.69
C ARG A 207 -21.05 6.41 -18.06
N PRO A 208 -19.86 6.67 -18.63
CA PRO A 208 -18.87 7.58 -18.06
C PRO A 208 -19.42 8.98 -17.80
N GLU A 209 -20.27 9.50 -18.71
CA GLU A 209 -20.88 10.83 -18.60
C GLU A 209 -21.71 10.95 -17.32
N ARG A 210 -22.41 9.87 -16.91
CA ARG A 210 -23.19 9.86 -15.67
C ARG A 210 -22.31 9.92 -14.42
N VAL A 211 -21.13 9.32 -14.48
CA VAL A 211 -20.14 9.39 -13.39
C VAL A 211 -19.60 10.81 -13.26
N PHE A 212 -19.21 11.42 -14.38
CA PHE A 212 -18.72 12.80 -14.39
C PHE A 212 -19.78 13.80 -13.91
N GLU A 213 -21.02 13.74 -14.44
CA GLU A 213 -22.14 14.57 -14.02
C GLU A 213 -22.44 14.43 -12.51
N ALA A 214 -22.39 13.21 -11.98
CA ALA A 214 -22.63 12.95 -10.55
C ALA A 214 -21.54 13.61 -9.69
N ALA A 215 -20.27 13.47 -10.07
CA ALA A 215 -19.14 14.06 -9.36
C ALA A 215 -19.20 15.61 -9.39
N GLU A 216 -19.43 16.22 -10.55
CA GLU A 216 -19.55 17.68 -10.67
C GLU A 216 -20.70 18.27 -9.85
N ARG A 217 -21.83 17.56 -9.77
CA ARG A 217 -23.02 18.04 -9.08
C ARG A 217 -22.91 17.94 -7.56
N ILE A 218 -22.21 16.90 -7.03
CA ILE A 218 -22.21 16.56 -5.61
C ILE A 218 -21.02 17.17 -4.88
N LEU A 219 -19.84 17.12 -5.52
CA LEU A 219 -18.61 17.53 -4.86
C LEU A 219 -18.44 19.05 -4.78
N PRO A 220 -17.62 19.54 -3.84
CA PRO A 220 -17.30 20.97 -3.73
C PRO A 220 -16.75 21.52 -5.05
N ARG A 221 -17.03 22.80 -5.31
CA ARG A 221 -16.56 23.49 -6.53
C ARG A 221 -15.10 23.92 -6.45
N GLU A 222 -14.57 24.04 -5.25
CA GLU A 222 -13.19 24.46 -4.98
C GLU A 222 -12.26 23.26 -5.02
N SER A 223 -11.08 23.43 -5.65
CA SER A 223 -10.06 22.39 -5.74
C SER A 223 -9.44 22.01 -4.39
N GLY A 224 -9.47 22.93 -3.42
CA GLY A 224 -8.78 22.81 -2.15
C GLY A 224 -7.33 23.31 -2.19
N PRO A 225 -6.66 23.32 -1.04
CA PRO A 225 -5.28 23.76 -0.91
C PRO A 225 -4.29 22.75 -1.51
N GLU A 226 -3.14 23.22 -1.95
CA GLU A 226 -2.00 22.38 -2.23
C GLU A 226 -1.30 22.04 -0.90
N ILE A 227 -1.09 20.76 -0.63
CA ILE A 227 -0.53 20.27 0.62
C ILE A 227 0.93 19.86 0.41
N GLU A 228 1.83 20.56 1.06
CA GLU A 228 3.23 20.16 1.21
C GLU A 228 3.36 19.15 2.37
N ARG A 229 4.03 18.02 2.11
CA ARG A 229 4.22 16.92 3.07
C ARG A 229 5.66 16.81 3.48
N ASP A 230 5.92 16.49 4.74
CA ASP A 230 7.26 16.22 5.27
C ASP A 230 7.30 14.80 5.83
N TYR A 231 7.91 13.91 5.09
CA TYR A 231 8.11 12.51 5.51
C TYR A 231 9.40 12.29 6.32
N GLY A 232 10.17 13.37 6.58
CA GLY A 232 11.46 13.31 7.24
C GLY A 232 12.62 13.07 6.26
N ARG A 233 13.72 13.79 6.47
CA ARG A 233 14.95 13.58 5.70
C ARG A 233 15.67 12.36 6.21
N GLU A 234 15.65 11.29 5.42
CA GLU A 234 16.17 9.99 5.80
C GLU A 234 17.67 9.84 5.47
N PRO A 235 18.52 9.36 6.41
CA PRO A 235 19.91 8.97 6.12
C PRO A 235 19.97 7.77 5.16
N GLU A 236 21.07 7.63 4.40
CA GLU A 236 21.28 6.44 3.54
C GLU A 236 21.48 5.16 4.36
N ALA A 237 22.18 5.25 5.50
CA ALA A 237 22.43 4.11 6.37
C ALA A 237 21.14 3.60 7.02
N VAL A 238 21.10 2.30 7.30
CA VAL A 238 20.01 1.70 8.09
C VAL A 238 20.06 2.21 9.54
N CYS A 239 18.90 2.33 10.17
CA CYS A 239 18.79 2.82 11.54
C CYS A 239 19.45 1.84 12.54
N ARG A 240 19.24 0.55 12.33
CA ARG A 240 19.85 -0.54 13.11
C ARG A 240 19.99 -1.79 12.28
N ARG A 241 21.03 -2.58 12.54
CA ARG A 241 21.30 -3.84 11.79
C ARG A 241 20.37 -4.98 12.16
N GLU A 242 19.95 -5.05 13.40
CA GLU A 242 19.07 -6.12 13.90
C GLU A 242 18.06 -5.56 14.91
N SER A 243 16.88 -6.13 14.88
CA SER A 243 15.83 -5.92 15.86
C SER A 243 15.19 -7.26 16.23
N VAL A 244 15.01 -7.52 17.51
CA VAL A 244 14.47 -8.79 18.01
C VAL A 244 13.30 -8.51 18.95
N ARG A 245 12.19 -9.24 18.78
CA ARG A 245 11.03 -9.23 19.67
C ARG A 245 10.67 -10.67 20.03
N ARG A 246 10.14 -10.88 21.23
CA ARG A 246 9.55 -12.16 21.64
C ARG A 246 8.05 -12.07 21.62
N MET A 247 7.41 -13.04 20.99
CA MET A 247 5.95 -13.14 20.87
C MET A 247 5.50 -14.60 21.02
N GLU A 248 4.20 -14.83 21.12
CA GLU A 248 3.63 -16.18 21.15
C GLU A 248 3.58 -16.79 19.74
N VAL A 249 4.71 -17.28 19.27
CA VAL A 249 4.85 -17.96 17.99
C VAL A 249 5.40 -19.36 18.19
N SER A 250 5.04 -20.30 17.30
CA SER A 250 5.50 -21.70 17.36
C SER A 250 6.92 -21.90 16.84
N ALA A 251 7.37 -21.04 15.94
CA ALA A 251 8.69 -21.08 15.33
C ALA A 251 9.29 -19.67 15.25
N PRO A 252 10.63 -19.55 15.25
CA PRO A 252 11.27 -18.26 14.98
C PRO A 252 10.94 -17.76 13.58
N GLN A 253 10.55 -16.49 13.48
CA GLN A 253 10.30 -15.79 12.23
C GLN A 253 11.37 -14.73 12.00
N PHE A 254 11.65 -14.44 10.73
CA PHE A 254 12.55 -13.36 10.35
C PHE A 254 12.02 -12.61 9.13
N LEU A 255 12.43 -11.37 9.02
CA LEU A 255 12.30 -10.56 7.82
C LEU A 255 13.59 -9.80 7.60
N LEU A 256 14.25 -10.08 6.48
CA LEU A 256 15.46 -9.42 6.05
C LEU A 256 15.07 -8.32 5.06
N GLY A 257 15.54 -7.10 5.26
CA GLY A 257 15.26 -5.98 4.37
C GLY A 257 16.52 -5.27 3.91
N PHE A 258 16.48 -4.80 2.67
CA PHE A 258 17.52 -3.96 2.06
C PHE A 258 16.92 -2.60 1.75
N LYS A 259 17.47 -1.55 2.34
CA LYS A 259 17.07 -0.17 2.12
C LYS A 259 17.45 0.28 0.72
N CYS A 260 16.47 0.62 -0.11
CA CYS A 260 16.65 1.07 -1.47
C CYS A 260 16.45 2.58 -1.60
N PRO A 261 17.01 3.24 -2.62
CA PRO A 261 16.65 4.59 -2.99
C PRO A 261 15.16 4.66 -3.35
N ALA A 262 14.49 5.70 -2.88
CA ALA A 262 13.09 5.93 -3.23
C ALA A 262 12.96 6.17 -4.74
N PRO A 263 12.01 5.52 -5.43
CA PRO A 263 11.71 5.83 -6.82
C PRO A 263 11.25 7.28 -6.99
N GLU A 264 11.57 7.87 -8.14
CA GLU A 264 11.01 9.16 -8.53
C GLU A 264 9.52 9.01 -8.85
N ARG A 265 8.80 10.13 -8.86
CA ARG A 265 7.41 10.13 -9.35
C ARG A 265 7.39 10.02 -10.87
N GLY A 266 6.32 9.44 -11.41
CA GLY A 266 6.11 9.31 -12.84
C GLY A 266 6.57 7.97 -13.40
N GLU A 267 6.71 7.91 -14.71
CA GLU A 267 7.02 6.67 -15.44
C GLU A 267 8.34 6.02 -15.01
N SER A 268 9.37 6.82 -14.69
CA SER A 268 10.66 6.29 -14.21
C SER A 268 10.50 5.56 -12.88
N GLY A 269 9.67 6.09 -11.98
CA GLY A 269 9.36 5.43 -10.72
C GLY A 269 8.58 4.15 -10.90
N TYR A 270 7.56 4.15 -11.76
CA TYR A 270 6.81 2.95 -12.09
C TYR A 270 7.69 1.86 -12.74
N ARG A 271 8.63 2.29 -13.62
CA ARG A 271 9.63 1.36 -14.15
C ARG A 271 10.52 0.77 -13.07
N THR A 272 10.92 1.57 -12.08
CA THR A 272 11.72 1.08 -10.94
C THR A 272 10.95 0.09 -10.07
N GLU A 273 9.67 0.33 -9.85
CA GLU A 273 8.77 -0.60 -9.14
C GLU A 273 8.69 -1.95 -9.85
N LEU A 274 8.31 -1.97 -11.14
CA LEU A 274 8.24 -3.22 -11.92
C LEU A 274 9.59 -3.91 -12.09
N LEU A 275 10.68 -3.14 -12.15
CA LEU A 275 12.04 -3.66 -12.17
C LEU A 275 12.41 -4.33 -10.85
N GLY A 276 12.07 -3.71 -9.73
CA GLY A 276 12.35 -4.23 -8.39
C GLY A 276 11.59 -5.52 -8.10
N ASP A 277 10.30 -5.58 -8.47
CA ASP A 277 9.48 -6.79 -8.37
C ASP A 277 10.08 -7.94 -9.19
N LEU A 278 10.44 -7.66 -10.45
CA LEU A 278 11.08 -8.66 -11.31
C LEU A 278 12.45 -9.09 -10.78
N ALA A 279 13.23 -8.16 -10.19
CA ALA A 279 14.51 -8.46 -9.56
C ALA A 279 14.33 -9.36 -8.33
N TRP A 280 13.29 -9.09 -7.52
CA TRP A 280 12.92 -9.94 -6.40
C TRP A 280 12.56 -11.35 -6.86
N ASP A 281 11.69 -11.48 -7.85
CA ASP A 281 11.28 -12.77 -8.42
C ASP A 281 12.46 -13.58 -8.96
N ILE A 282 13.42 -12.92 -9.63
CA ILE A 282 14.61 -13.57 -10.18
C ILE A 282 15.56 -14.05 -9.07
N LEU A 283 15.73 -13.27 -8.03
CA LEU A 283 16.66 -13.58 -6.94
C LEU A 283 16.06 -14.55 -5.92
N LEU A 284 14.80 -14.35 -5.52
CA LEU A 284 14.17 -14.92 -4.33
C LEU A 284 12.82 -15.61 -4.58
N GLY A 285 12.20 -15.40 -5.76
CA GLY A 285 10.92 -16.05 -6.08
C GLY A 285 11.02 -17.59 -6.10
N GLU A 286 9.91 -18.28 -5.88
CA GLU A 286 9.85 -19.74 -5.77
C GLU A 286 10.53 -20.50 -6.93
N SER A 287 10.57 -19.90 -8.12
CA SER A 287 11.23 -20.47 -9.30
C SER A 287 12.73 -20.17 -9.36
N SER A 288 13.27 -19.41 -8.43
CA SER A 288 14.70 -19.03 -8.42
C SER A 288 15.56 -20.21 -7.98
N PRO A 289 16.78 -20.36 -8.55
CA PRO A 289 17.71 -21.36 -8.08
C PRO A 289 18.09 -21.22 -6.60
N LEU A 290 18.11 -20.00 -6.07
CA LEU A 290 18.39 -19.75 -4.68
C LEU A 290 17.28 -20.28 -3.78
N TYR A 291 16.01 -19.92 -4.07
CA TYR A 291 14.87 -20.42 -3.31
C TYR A 291 14.87 -21.95 -3.26
N GLN A 292 15.01 -22.60 -4.42
CA GLN A 292 14.96 -24.07 -4.52
C GLN A 292 16.04 -24.74 -3.65
N ARG A 293 17.29 -24.25 -3.71
CA ARG A 293 18.37 -24.78 -2.84
C ARG A 293 18.06 -24.61 -1.35
N LEU A 294 17.63 -23.41 -0.93
CA LEU A 294 17.33 -23.14 0.48
C LEU A 294 16.11 -23.94 0.98
N TYR A 295 15.15 -24.21 0.09
CA TYR A 295 13.98 -25.03 0.40
C TYR A 295 14.34 -26.52 0.50
N GLU A 296 15.12 -27.05 -0.44
CA GLU A 296 15.56 -28.44 -0.51
C GLU A 296 16.46 -28.81 0.69
N ASP A 297 17.31 -27.92 1.15
CA ASP A 297 18.17 -28.14 2.32
C ASP A 297 17.47 -27.84 3.66
N GLY A 298 16.20 -27.39 3.62
CA GLY A 298 15.38 -27.13 4.79
C GLY A 298 15.74 -25.84 5.55
N THR A 299 16.52 -24.94 4.97
CA THR A 299 16.86 -23.64 5.56
C THR A 299 15.65 -22.71 5.58
N ILE A 300 14.81 -22.76 4.55
CA ILE A 300 13.50 -22.10 4.47
C ILE A 300 12.38 -23.12 4.25
N ASN A 301 11.14 -22.68 4.41
CA ASN A 301 9.94 -23.47 4.13
C ASN A 301 8.95 -22.67 3.26
N GLY A 302 7.75 -23.18 3.09
CA GLY A 302 6.69 -22.53 2.27
C GLY A 302 6.16 -21.21 2.83
N SER A 303 6.59 -20.77 4.02
CA SER A 303 6.27 -19.44 4.54
C SER A 303 7.20 -18.35 4.00
N PHE A 304 8.30 -18.73 3.33
CA PHE A 304 9.26 -17.76 2.79
C PHE A 304 8.68 -16.98 1.61
N GLY A 305 8.68 -15.68 1.74
CA GLY A 305 8.21 -14.74 0.72
C GLY A 305 8.71 -13.33 0.98
N GLY A 306 8.25 -12.38 0.20
CA GLY A 306 8.62 -10.97 0.32
C GLY A 306 8.20 -10.17 -0.89
N ALA A 307 8.72 -8.96 -1.01
CA ALA A 307 8.41 -8.05 -2.11
C ALA A 307 9.45 -6.92 -2.25
N PHE A 308 9.28 -6.09 -3.26
CA PHE A 308 9.88 -4.78 -3.37
C PHE A 308 8.82 -3.72 -3.08
N ASP A 309 8.85 -3.12 -1.90
CA ASP A 309 7.91 -2.08 -1.51
C ASP A 309 8.43 -0.70 -1.86
N THR A 310 7.55 0.11 -2.46
CA THR A 310 7.81 1.51 -2.80
C THR A 310 6.80 2.42 -2.11
N LEU A 311 7.30 3.48 -1.49
CA LEU A 311 6.51 4.50 -0.82
C LEU A 311 7.05 5.89 -1.20
N PRO A 312 6.25 6.96 -1.11
CA PRO A 312 6.76 8.30 -1.31
C PRO A 312 7.96 8.60 -0.40
N GLY A 313 9.16 8.69 -0.97
CA GLY A 313 10.40 8.96 -0.26
C GLY A 313 11.10 7.75 0.39
N ALA A 314 10.58 6.54 0.20
CA ALA A 314 11.19 5.32 0.74
C ALA A 314 11.00 4.12 -0.21
N ALA A 315 11.93 3.16 -0.16
CA ALA A 315 11.76 1.85 -0.80
C ALA A 315 12.61 0.81 -0.08
N CYS A 316 12.12 -0.42 -0.05
CA CYS A 316 12.89 -1.55 0.46
C CYS A 316 12.56 -2.86 -0.28
N LEU A 317 13.60 -3.65 -0.51
CA LEU A 317 13.45 -5.04 -0.92
C LEU A 317 13.52 -5.90 0.35
N TYR A 318 12.55 -6.79 0.55
CA TYR A 318 12.57 -7.64 1.74
C TYR A 318 12.16 -9.08 1.43
N ALA A 319 12.63 -10.01 2.28
CA ALA A 319 12.27 -11.41 2.24
C ALA A 319 12.37 -12.04 3.63
N GLY A 320 11.55 -13.03 3.91
CA GLY A 320 11.60 -13.77 5.15
C GLY A 320 10.50 -14.81 5.30
N GLY A 321 10.38 -15.35 6.49
CA GLY A 321 9.45 -16.41 6.86
C GLY A 321 9.94 -17.12 8.12
N ASP A 322 9.53 -18.37 8.33
CA ASP A 322 10.01 -19.17 9.43
C ASP A 322 11.43 -19.65 9.15
N CYS A 323 12.37 -19.35 10.04
CA CYS A 323 13.75 -19.82 9.95
C CYS A 323 14.48 -19.72 11.28
N LYS A 324 15.26 -20.77 11.60
CA LYS A 324 16.10 -20.80 12.82
C LYS A 324 17.41 -20.04 12.63
N GLU A 325 17.93 -20.00 11.42
CA GLU A 325 19.26 -19.48 11.08
C GLU A 325 19.20 -18.40 9.96
N PRO A 326 18.52 -17.26 10.19
CA PRO A 326 18.32 -16.23 9.17
C PRO A 326 19.65 -15.65 8.62
N GLY A 327 20.72 -15.74 9.37
CA GLY A 327 22.07 -15.35 8.91
C GLY A 327 22.53 -16.17 7.71
N LYS A 328 22.22 -17.47 7.64
CA LYS A 328 22.54 -18.31 6.48
C LYS A 328 21.78 -17.86 5.22
N VAL A 329 20.51 -17.47 5.40
CA VAL A 329 19.68 -16.93 4.30
C VAL A 329 20.27 -15.61 3.81
N ALA A 330 20.63 -14.69 4.71
CA ALA A 330 21.26 -13.42 4.37
C ALA A 330 22.56 -13.60 3.57
N GLU A 331 23.47 -14.48 4.05
CA GLU A 331 24.70 -14.81 3.33
C GLU A 331 24.43 -15.42 1.95
N ALA A 332 23.43 -16.32 1.85
CA ALA A 332 23.10 -16.96 0.58
C ALA A 332 22.56 -15.94 -0.43
N ILE A 333 21.73 -14.96 0.00
CA ILE A 333 21.23 -13.87 -0.83
C ILE A 333 22.38 -12.99 -1.35
N LEU A 334 23.30 -12.58 -0.48
CA LEU A 334 24.45 -11.76 -0.87
C LEU A 334 25.35 -12.50 -1.87
N ARG A 335 25.66 -13.77 -1.61
CA ARG A 335 26.47 -14.60 -2.52
C ARG A 335 25.80 -14.83 -3.87
N GLU A 336 24.48 -15.04 -3.88
CA GLU A 336 23.74 -15.21 -5.13
C GLU A 336 23.72 -13.92 -5.96
N THR A 337 23.60 -12.77 -5.30
CA THR A 337 23.71 -11.46 -5.96
C THR A 337 25.08 -11.27 -6.60
N GLU A 338 26.17 -11.59 -5.89
CA GLU A 338 27.54 -11.55 -6.42
C GLU A 338 27.72 -12.55 -7.59
N ARG A 339 27.11 -13.74 -7.50
CA ARG A 339 27.15 -14.72 -8.59
C ARG A 339 26.45 -14.19 -9.83
N LEU A 340 25.23 -13.64 -9.67
CA LEU A 340 24.47 -13.06 -10.79
C LEU A 340 25.22 -11.88 -11.43
N ASP A 341 25.86 -11.01 -10.65
CA ASP A 341 26.66 -9.90 -11.18
C ASP A 341 27.85 -10.38 -12.01
N ARG A 342 28.50 -11.47 -11.61
CA ARG A 342 29.67 -12.05 -12.31
C ARG A 342 29.30 -12.90 -13.53
N GLU A 343 28.25 -13.71 -13.42
CA GLU A 343 27.90 -14.77 -14.39
C GLU A 343 26.72 -14.40 -15.29
N GLY A 344 25.96 -13.37 -14.89
CA GLY A 344 24.70 -12.99 -15.55
C GLY A 344 23.52 -13.89 -15.16
N ILE A 345 22.39 -13.60 -15.76
CA ILE A 345 21.16 -14.40 -15.64
C ILE A 345 21.07 -15.35 -16.85
N ASP A 346 20.77 -16.62 -16.61
CA ASP A 346 20.54 -17.58 -17.70
C ASP A 346 19.47 -17.03 -18.67
N PRO A 347 19.73 -17.03 -20.00
CA PRO A 347 18.81 -16.42 -20.98
C PRO A 347 17.41 -17.02 -21.00
N ASP A 348 17.27 -18.34 -20.80
CA ASP A 348 15.96 -19.01 -20.80
C ASP A 348 15.22 -18.72 -19.50
N TYR A 349 15.93 -18.67 -18.37
CA TYR A 349 15.39 -18.26 -17.09
C TYR A 349 14.90 -16.79 -17.16
N TRP A 350 15.70 -15.87 -17.68
CA TRP A 350 15.32 -14.48 -17.90
C TRP A 350 14.02 -14.33 -18.70
N GLN A 351 13.93 -15.01 -19.85
CA GLN A 351 12.73 -14.93 -20.70
C GLN A 351 11.49 -15.49 -19.98
N ARG A 352 11.66 -16.55 -19.20
CA ARG A 352 10.58 -17.15 -18.43
C ARG A 352 10.09 -16.21 -17.35
N MET A 353 10.99 -15.62 -16.54
CA MET A 353 10.63 -14.74 -15.45
C MET A 353 9.97 -13.44 -15.94
N ARG A 354 10.50 -12.83 -17.00
CA ARG A 354 9.87 -11.65 -17.61
C ARG A 354 8.45 -11.91 -18.11
N ARG A 355 8.22 -13.08 -18.72
CA ARG A 355 6.87 -13.49 -19.17
C ARG A 355 5.95 -13.78 -17.99
N ALA A 356 6.46 -14.39 -16.93
CA ALA A 356 5.69 -14.68 -15.73
C ALA A 356 5.24 -13.39 -15.03
N ALA A 357 6.14 -12.43 -14.82
CA ALA A 357 5.83 -11.13 -14.25
C ALA A 357 4.77 -10.37 -15.06
N PHE A 358 4.98 -10.27 -16.39
CA PHE A 358 3.97 -9.68 -17.28
C PHE A 358 2.61 -10.39 -17.18
N GLY A 359 2.60 -11.72 -17.20
CA GLY A 359 1.38 -12.51 -17.10
C GLY A 359 0.68 -12.37 -15.74
N SER A 360 1.44 -12.18 -14.67
CA SER A 360 0.90 -11.93 -13.33
C SER A 360 0.21 -10.57 -13.25
N THR A 361 0.86 -9.51 -13.75
CA THR A 361 0.27 -8.16 -13.81
C THR A 361 -0.99 -8.15 -14.70
N LEU A 362 -0.93 -8.79 -15.87
CA LEU A 362 -2.09 -8.92 -16.76
C LEU A 362 -3.26 -9.66 -16.09
N ARG A 363 -2.99 -10.70 -15.33
CA ARG A 363 -4.01 -11.45 -14.57
C ARG A 363 -4.66 -10.59 -13.48
N GLY A 364 -3.91 -9.66 -12.89
CA GLY A 364 -4.43 -8.68 -11.94
C GLY A 364 -5.58 -7.85 -12.49
N LEU A 365 -5.62 -7.61 -13.81
CA LEU A 365 -6.71 -6.89 -14.48
C LEU A 365 -8.06 -7.64 -14.51
N ASN A 366 -8.12 -8.89 -14.03
CA ASN A 366 -9.40 -9.59 -13.82
C ASN A 366 -10.13 -9.07 -12.55
N SER A 367 -9.44 -8.38 -11.65
CA SER A 367 -10.03 -7.75 -10.47
C SER A 367 -10.37 -6.29 -10.76
N PHE A 368 -11.63 -5.92 -10.58
CA PHE A 368 -12.08 -4.53 -10.70
C PHE A 368 -11.44 -3.64 -9.62
N GLU A 369 -11.23 -4.20 -8.44
CA GLU A 369 -10.52 -3.54 -7.35
C GLU A 369 -9.07 -3.22 -7.74
N ASN A 370 -8.31 -4.23 -8.21
CA ASN A 370 -6.92 -4.01 -8.63
C ASN A 370 -6.80 -2.97 -9.74
N ILE A 371 -7.74 -2.96 -10.69
CA ILE A 371 -7.78 -1.93 -11.74
C ILE A 371 -8.00 -0.56 -11.10
N ALA A 372 -9.02 -0.42 -10.24
CA ALA A 372 -9.40 0.85 -9.66
C ALA A 372 -8.33 1.42 -8.73
N VAL A 373 -7.78 0.58 -7.86
CA VAL A 373 -6.70 0.95 -6.92
C VAL A 373 -5.42 1.30 -7.68
N GLY A 374 -4.98 0.46 -8.62
CA GLY A 374 -3.76 0.71 -9.40
C GLY A 374 -3.83 1.99 -10.24
N LEU A 375 -5.02 2.32 -10.79
CA LEU A 375 -5.22 3.61 -11.49
C LEU A 375 -5.18 4.81 -10.53
N ALA A 376 -5.68 4.65 -9.30
CA ALA A 376 -5.61 5.71 -8.29
C ALA A 376 -4.18 5.94 -7.81
N GLU A 377 -3.43 4.87 -7.53
CA GLU A 377 -2.00 4.93 -7.19
C GLU A 377 -1.19 5.58 -8.31
N GLY A 378 -1.41 5.13 -9.56
CA GLY A 378 -0.79 5.72 -10.74
C GLY A 378 -1.09 7.22 -10.86
N TYR A 379 -2.33 7.65 -10.63
CA TYR A 379 -2.66 9.06 -10.61
C TYR A 379 -1.88 9.83 -9.54
N PHE A 380 -1.82 9.32 -8.30
CA PHE A 380 -1.10 9.97 -7.21
C PHE A 380 0.42 9.98 -7.40
N GLN A 381 0.98 9.00 -8.08
CA GLN A 381 2.40 8.91 -8.40
C GLN A 381 2.77 9.45 -9.79
N ALA A 382 1.78 9.97 -10.55
CA ALA A 382 1.94 10.57 -11.88
C ALA A 382 2.40 9.59 -12.96
N TYR A 383 1.93 8.34 -12.92
CA TYR A 383 2.10 7.36 -14.00
C TYR A 383 0.77 6.76 -14.46
N ASP A 384 0.78 6.07 -15.60
CA ASP A 384 -0.36 5.31 -16.08
C ASP A 384 -0.16 3.81 -15.80
N ALA A 385 -0.98 3.24 -14.92
CA ALA A 385 -0.87 1.84 -14.54
C ALA A 385 -1.05 0.87 -15.74
N PHE A 386 -1.75 1.29 -16.80
CA PHE A 386 -1.91 0.48 -18.02
C PHE A 386 -0.71 0.51 -18.97
N ASP A 387 0.34 1.30 -18.67
CA ASP A 387 1.58 1.33 -19.45
C ASP A 387 2.56 0.19 -19.12
N PHE A 388 2.25 -0.68 -18.15
CA PHE A 388 3.13 -1.79 -17.77
C PHE A 388 3.63 -2.67 -18.94
N PRO A 389 2.85 -2.94 -20.03
CA PRO A 389 3.34 -3.74 -21.13
C PRO A 389 4.57 -3.11 -21.81
N ARG A 390 4.53 -1.81 -22.05
CA ARG A 390 5.62 -1.06 -22.65
C ARG A 390 6.83 -0.99 -21.71
N ILE A 391 6.57 -0.85 -20.43
CA ILE A 391 7.61 -0.77 -19.41
C ILE A 391 8.35 -2.10 -19.29
N TYR A 392 7.64 -3.23 -19.16
CA TYR A 392 8.28 -4.55 -19.13
C TYR A 392 9.15 -4.85 -20.37
N GLU A 393 8.76 -4.34 -21.55
CA GLU A 393 9.58 -4.47 -22.74
C GLU A 393 10.87 -3.68 -22.69
N SER A 394 10.88 -2.57 -21.98
CA SER A 394 12.05 -1.71 -21.81
C SER A 394 13.08 -2.25 -20.80
N ILE A 395 12.67 -3.20 -19.92
CA ILE A 395 13.55 -3.77 -18.89
C ILE A 395 14.47 -4.82 -19.54
N ARG A 396 15.78 -4.66 -19.27
CA ARG A 396 16.85 -5.55 -19.74
C ARG A 396 17.48 -6.31 -18.59
N GLN A 397 18.23 -7.36 -18.87
CA GLN A 397 18.98 -8.10 -17.85
C GLN A 397 19.95 -7.20 -17.08
N GLU A 398 20.63 -6.32 -17.79
CA GLU A 398 21.61 -5.39 -17.21
C GLU A 398 20.96 -4.47 -16.17
N ASP A 399 19.69 -4.09 -16.37
CA ASP A 399 18.95 -3.28 -15.40
C ASP A 399 18.73 -4.06 -14.09
N ILE A 400 18.36 -5.35 -14.18
CA ILE A 400 18.20 -6.23 -13.02
C ILE A 400 19.53 -6.40 -12.27
N LEU A 401 20.60 -6.71 -12.98
CA LEU A 401 21.92 -6.91 -12.40
C LEU A 401 22.41 -5.64 -11.69
N THR A 402 22.20 -4.49 -12.33
CA THR A 402 22.55 -3.18 -11.72
C THR A 402 21.71 -2.91 -10.48
N PHE A 403 20.39 -3.14 -10.54
CA PHE A 403 19.49 -2.96 -9.39
C PHE A 403 19.91 -3.84 -8.21
N LEU A 404 20.18 -5.12 -8.43
CA LEU A 404 20.60 -6.05 -7.39
C LEU A 404 21.96 -5.65 -6.80
N ARG A 405 22.96 -5.36 -7.64
CA ARG A 405 24.29 -4.94 -7.21
C ARG A 405 24.27 -3.66 -6.37
N GLU A 406 23.40 -2.71 -6.68
CA GLU A 406 23.33 -1.43 -5.98
C GLU A 406 22.53 -1.50 -4.67
N ASN A 407 21.55 -2.39 -4.60
CA ASN A 407 20.58 -2.41 -3.50
C ASN A 407 20.78 -3.59 -2.54
N VAL A 408 21.15 -4.78 -3.03
CA VAL A 408 21.33 -5.97 -2.18
C VAL A 408 22.76 -6.02 -1.64
N ARG A 409 23.00 -5.23 -0.59
CA ARG A 409 24.32 -5.04 0.03
C ARG A 409 24.22 -5.12 1.55
N GLU A 410 25.28 -5.61 2.17
CA GLU A 410 25.34 -5.74 3.62
C GLU A 410 25.15 -4.42 4.36
N GLU A 411 25.73 -3.31 3.86
CA GLU A 411 25.59 -1.99 4.48
C GLU A 411 24.17 -1.43 4.44
N ARG A 412 23.31 -1.91 3.52
CA ARG A 412 21.89 -1.53 3.36
C ARG A 412 20.93 -2.48 4.05
N MET A 413 21.45 -3.52 4.69
CA MET A 413 20.67 -4.63 5.23
C MET A 413 20.28 -4.41 6.70
N ALA A 414 19.04 -4.76 7.04
CA ALA A 414 18.55 -4.90 8.40
C ALA A 414 17.79 -6.21 8.56
N LEU A 415 17.84 -6.79 9.75
CA LEU A 415 17.19 -8.04 10.12
C LEU A 415 16.18 -7.78 11.24
N SER A 416 14.93 -8.11 10.99
CA SER A 416 13.86 -8.18 11.98
C SER A 416 13.60 -9.62 12.38
N ARG A 417 13.48 -9.91 13.67
CA ARG A 417 13.23 -11.27 14.17
C ARG A 417 12.12 -11.29 15.21
N ILE A 418 11.27 -12.29 15.10
CA ILE A 418 10.33 -12.66 16.16
C ILE A 418 10.75 -14.04 16.67
N LEU A 419 11.01 -14.12 17.95
CA LEU A 419 11.38 -15.37 18.64
C LEU A 419 10.22 -15.84 19.52
N PRO A 420 10.06 -17.15 19.71
CA PRO A 420 9.12 -17.68 20.70
C PRO A 420 9.34 -17.06 22.08
N GLY A 421 8.25 -16.77 22.78
CA GLY A 421 8.28 -16.40 24.20
C GLY A 421 9.06 -17.44 25.02
N GLU A 422 9.63 -17.05 26.14
CA GLU A 422 10.22 -18.02 27.07
C GLU A 422 9.10 -18.91 27.58
N GLN A 423 9.19 -20.20 27.31
CA GLN A 423 8.30 -21.18 27.99
C GLN A 423 8.56 -21.01 29.47
N GLN A 424 7.62 -20.39 30.20
CA GLN A 424 7.61 -20.53 31.66
C GLN A 424 7.56 -22.04 31.93
N GLY A 425 8.68 -22.58 32.41
CA GLY A 425 8.80 -23.97 32.75
C GLY A 425 7.61 -24.32 33.64
N LYS A 426 6.76 -25.23 33.18
CA LYS A 426 5.91 -26.00 34.07
C LYS A 426 6.86 -26.83 34.94
N GLU A 427 7.38 -26.22 36.01
CA GLU A 427 7.90 -26.99 37.10
C GLU A 427 6.78 -27.91 37.56
N GLY A 428 6.97 -29.18 37.26
CA GLY A 428 6.06 -30.23 37.68
C GLY A 428 5.93 -30.23 39.19
N ASN A 429 4.76 -29.88 39.65
CA ASN A 429 4.33 -30.22 40.98
C ASN A 429 3.97 -31.72 40.97
N ASN A 430 5.02 -32.55 41.04
CA ASN A 430 4.89 -33.95 41.53
C ASN A 430 5.17 -33.92 43.02
N ALA A 431 4.15 -33.85 43.81
CA ALA A 431 4.12 -34.24 45.19
C ALA A 431 2.74 -34.86 45.50
#